data_7d8a74572932ca94ad777a145ddbb752
#
_entry.id   7d8a74572932ca94ad777a145ddbb752
#
_cell.length_a   1.000
_cell.length_b   1.000
_cell.length_c   1.000
_cell.angle_alpha   90.00
_cell.angle_beta   90.00
_cell.angle_gamma   90.00
#
_symmetry.space_group_name_H-M   'P 1'
#
loop_
_entity.id
_entity.type
_entity.pdbx_description
1 polymer ?
#
loop_
_entity_poly.entity_id
_entity_poly.type
_entity_poly.pdbx_seq_one_letter_code
_entity_poly.pdbx_strand_id
1 'polypeptide(L)'
;MSKNSNRFGIVKYDVLSDPNISIQAKGLYSLIACYANKDREAYPSASTLADSMSISQRYVFRLLKELRQHKYIKRVNGKIVIV
;
A
#
# COMPACT_ATOMS: atom_id res chain seq x y z
N MET A 1 -3.35 13.64 -15.91
CA MET A 1 -2.95 13.64 -15.35
C MET A 1 -2.41 14.03 -14.63
N SER A 2 -2.20 13.99 -14.06
CA SER A 2 -1.76 14.41 -13.38
C SER A 2 -0.94 14.78 -13.12
N LYS A 3 -0.70 15.17 -12.90
CA LYS A 3 0.14 15.58 -12.65
C LYS A 3 0.87 15.69 -11.46
N ASN A 4 0.91 15.66 -10.54
CA ASN A 4 1.53 15.63 -9.41
C ASN A 4 2.63 14.76 -9.39
N SER A 5 3.35 14.76 -10.25
CA SER A 5 4.36 13.85 -10.50
C SER A 5 5.53 13.87 -9.59
N ASN A 6 5.55 14.75 -8.63
CA ASN A 6 6.64 14.78 -7.66
C ASN A 6 6.44 13.80 -6.50
N ARG A 7 5.33 13.11 -6.47
CA ARG A 7 5.08 12.15 -5.40
C ARG A 7 5.83 10.85 -5.68
N PHE A 8 6.51 10.34 -4.69
CA PHE A 8 7.21 9.07 -4.79
C PHE A 8 7.31 8.45 -3.41
N GLY A 9 7.70 7.20 -3.34
CA GLY A 9 7.82 6.51 -2.06
C GLY A 9 9.00 5.57 -2.05
N ILE A 10 9.34 5.11 -0.85
CA ILE A 10 10.42 4.16 -0.65
C ILE A 10 9.81 2.79 -0.47
N VAL A 11 10.20 1.84 -1.31
CA VAL A 11 9.67 0.48 -1.29
C VAL A 11 10.79 -0.48 -0.97
N LYS A 12 10.59 -1.30 0.06
CA LYS A 12 11.62 -2.24 0.46
C LYS A 12 11.75 -3.36 -0.54
N TYR A 13 12.96 -3.71 -0.88
CA TYR A 13 13.23 -4.80 -1.80
C TYR A 13 12.63 -6.11 -1.29
N ASP A 14 12.65 -6.34 0.03
CA ASP A 14 12.14 -7.57 0.61
C ASP A 14 10.68 -7.85 0.22
N VAL A 15 9.87 -6.82 0.14
CA VAL A 15 8.48 -6.97 -0.24
C VAL A 15 8.37 -7.33 -1.72
N LEU A 16 9.10 -6.60 -2.55
CA LEU A 16 9.00 -6.79 -3.99
C LEU A 16 9.54 -8.14 -4.42
N SER A 17 10.52 -8.67 -3.70
CA SER A 17 11.14 -9.93 -4.06
C SER A 17 10.51 -11.14 -3.38
N ASP A 18 9.50 -10.94 -2.55
CA ASP A 18 8.87 -12.04 -1.80
C ASP A 18 7.96 -12.86 -2.72
N PRO A 19 8.29 -14.11 -2.99
CA PRO A 19 7.48 -14.92 -3.92
C PRO A 19 6.13 -15.33 -3.32
N ASN A 20 5.92 -15.11 -2.02
CA ASN A 20 4.68 -15.48 -1.35
C ASN A 20 3.66 -14.33 -1.33
N ILE A 21 4.02 -13.20 -1.92
CA ILE A 21 3.13 -12.04 -2.00
C ILE A 21 2.69 -11.87 -3.45
N SER A 22 1.40 -11.65 -3.68
CA SER A 22 0.90 -11.45 -5.04
C SER A 22 1.44 -10.15 -5.63
N ILE A 23 1.49 -10.08 -6.95
CA ILE A 23 1.97 -8.87 -7.60
C ILE A 23 1.03 -7.71 -7.33
N GLN A 24 -0.25 -7.98 -7.16
CA GLN A 24 -1.22 -6.93 -6.83
C GLN A 24 -0.95 -6.36 -5.44
N ALA A 25 -0.59 -7.22 -4.48
CA ALA A 25 -0.27 -6.75 -3.14
C ALA A 25 1.03 -5.93 -3.16
N LYS A 26 2.00 -6.33 -3.98
CA LYS A 26 3.23 -5.55 -4.15
C LYS A 26 2.90 -4.17 -4.72
N GLY A 27 1.99 -4.10 -5.68
CA GLY A 27 1.56 -2.84 -6.25
C GLY A 27 0.87 -1.96 -5.22
N LEU A 28 -0.01 -2.53 -4.42
CA LEU A 28 -0.70 -1.79 -3.38
C LEU A 28 0.29 -1.28 -2.33
N TYR A 29 1.24 -2.11 -1.92
CA TYR A 29 2.28 -1.70 -0.98
C TYR A 29 3.05 -0.48 -1.53
N SER A 30 3.40 -0.52 -2.81
CA SER A 30 4.13 0.57 -3.44
C SER A 30 3.31 1.86 -3.45
N LEU A 31 2.02 1.75 -3.72
CA LEU A 31 1.14 2.92 -3.72
C LEU A 31 1.03 3.48 -2.30
N ILE A 32 0.87 2.62 -1.30
CA ILE A 32 0.81 3.06 0.09
C ILE A 32 2.11 3.78 0.46
N ALA A 33 3.25 3.28 0.00
CA ALA A 33 4.54 3.91 0.28
C ALA A 33 4.59 5.34 -0.26
N CYS A 34 3.92 5.59 -1.39
CA CYS A 34 3.86 6.95 -1.94
C CYS A 34 3.01 7.89 -1.10
N TYR A 35 2.08 7.37 -0.30
CA TYR A 35 1.28 8.17 0.61
C TYR A 35 1.91 8.29 1.99
N ALA A 36 2.93 7.49 2.28
CA ALA A 36 3.51 7.46 3.62
C ALA A 36 4.33 8.72 3.90
N ASN A 37 4.23 9.20 5.13
CA ASN A 37 5.04 10.32 5.59
C ASN A 37 6.39 9.81 6.10
N LYS A 38 7.19 10.70 6.69
CA LYS A 38 8.52 10.33 7.17
C LYS A 38 8.47 9.30 8.30
N ASP A 39 7.33 9.16 8.95
CA ASP A 39 7.16 8.20 10.02
C ASP A 39 6.63 6.86 9.48
N ARG A 40 6.57 6.72 8.18
CA ARG A 40 6.09 5.52 7.48
C ARG A 40 4.62 5.24 7.79
N GLU A 41 3.83 6.29 7.95
CA GLU A 41 2.39 6.20 8.19
C GLU A 41 1.63 6.78 7.03
N ALA A 42 0.58 6.11 6.60
CA ALA A 42 -0.22 6.54 5.47
C ALA A 42 -1.70 6.55 5.85
N TYR A 43 -2.43 7.49 5.28
CA TYR A 43 -3.82 7.71 5.64
C TYR A 43 -4.81 7.64 4.48
N PRO A 44 -4.51 7.00 3.34
CA PRO A 44 -5.45 6.99 2.23
C PRO A 44 -6.65 6.10 2.56
N SER A 45 -7.81 6.47 2.04
CA SER A 45 -9.00 5.64 2.22
C SER A 45 -8.93 4.45 1.26
N ALA A 46 -9.71 3.41 1.55
CA ALA A 46 -9.82 2.27 0.64
C ALA A 46 -10.36 2.71 -0.72
N SER A 47 -11.24 3.72 -0.73
CA SER A 47 -11.78 4.26 -1.98
C SER A 47 -10.68 4.88 -2.83
N THR A 48 -9.79 5.66 -2.21
CA THR A 48 -8.68 6.28 -2.90
C THR A 48 -7.74 5.23 -3.50
N LEU A 49 -7.42 4.21 -2.70
CA LEU A 49 -6.54 3.15 -3.17
C LEU A 49 -7.18 2.35 -4.31
N ALA A 50 -8.47 2.06 -4.19
CA ALA A 50 -9.19 1.31 -5.20
C ALA A 50 -9.22 2.08 -6.52
N ASP A 51 -9.51 3.38 -6.46
CA ASP A 51 -9.55 4.21 -7.65
C ASP A 51 -8.19 4.27 -8.34
N SER A 52 -7.13 4.44 -7.57
CA SER A 52 -5.78 4.54 -8.13
C SER A 52 -5.34 3.24 -8.79
N MET A 53 -5.79 2.11 -8.28
CA MET A 53 -5.38 0.82 -8.81
C MET A 53 -6.40 0.22 -9.77
N SER A 54 -7.52 0.89 -9.97
CA SER A 54 -8.59 0.40 -10.85
C SER A 54 -9.12 -0.97 -10.41
N ILE A 55 -9.31 -1.12 -9.11
CA ILE A 55 -9.86 -2.34 -8.53
C ILE A 55 -10.97 -1.97 -7.55
N SER A 56 -11.70 -2.97 -7.07
CA SER A 56 -12.77 -2.74 -6.12
C SER A 56 -12.20 -2.48 -4.72
N GLN A 57 -12.98 -1.80 -3.88
CA GLN A 57 -12.58 -1.60 -2.48
C GLN A 57 -12.48 -2.93 -1.75
N ARG A 58 -13.35 -3.89 -2.09
CA ARG A 58 -13.30 -5.23 -1.50
C ARG A 58 -11.94 -5.87 -1.77
N TYR A 59 -11.44 -5.72 -2.99
CA TYR A 59 -10.14 -6.29 -3.34
C TYR A 59 -9.01 -5.57 -2.62
N VAL A 60 -9.14 -4.25 -2.43
CA VAL A 60 -8.15 -3.50 -1.64
C VAL A 60 -8.07 -4.09 -0.23
N PHE A 61 -9.21 -4.35 0.42
CA PHE A 61 -9.19 -4.92 1.77
C PHE A 61 -8.54 -6.31 1.79
N ARG A 62 -8.76 -7.08 0.73
CA ARG A 62 -8.14 -8.39 0.63
C ARG A 62 -6.63 -8.30 0.51
N LEU A 63 -6.14 -7.36 -0.30
CA LEU A 63 -4.71 -7.14 -0.45
C LEU A 63 -4.06 -6.58 0.82
N LEU A 64 -4.78 -5.69 1.52
CA LEU A 64 -4.29 -5.18 2.80
C LEU A 64 -4.14 -6.32 3.80
N LYS A 65 -5.10 -7.25 3.81
CA LYS A 65 -5.02 -8.40 4.69
C LYS A 65 -3.80 -9.27 4.35
N GLU A 66 -3.53 -9.47 3.07
CA GLU A 66 -2.37 -10.23 2.63
C GLU A 66 -1.09 -9.59 3.15
N LEU A 67 -0.96 -8.27 3.00
CA LEU A 67 0.22 -7.56 3.47
C LEU A 67 0.36 -7.61 5.00
N ARG A 68 -0.76 -7.52 5.72
CA ARG A 68 -0.72 -7.63 7.18
C ARG A 68 -0.30 -9.03 7.63
N GLN A 69 -0.80 -10.06 6.96
CA GLN A 69 -0.47 -11.44 7.32
C GLN A 69 1.01 -11.72 7.16
N HIS A 70 1.64 -11.07 6.19
CA HIS A 70 3.07 -11.23 5.98
C HIS A 70 3.89 -10.17 6.75
N LYS A 71 3.21 -9.39 7.58
CA LYS A 71 3.84 -8.43 8.50
C LYS A 71 4.59 -7.29 7.84
N TYR A 72 4.16 -6.92 6.64
CA TYR A 72 4.75 -5.79 5.93
C TYR A 72 4.06 -4.48 6.28
N ILE A 73 2.81 -4.53 6.73
CA ILE A 73 2.08 -3.36 7.20
C ILE A 73 1.28 -3.73 8.43
N LYS A 74 0.82 -2.73 9.16
CA LYS A 74 -0.16 -2.92 10.21
C LYS A 74 -1.14 -1.75 10.22
N ARG A 75 -2.32 -1.97 10.78
CA ARG A 75 -3.35 -0.94 10.87
C ARG A 75 -3.45 -0.51 12.33
N VAL A 76 -3.33 0.80 12.57
CA VAL A 76 -3.40 1.35 13.91
C VAL A 76 -4.27 2.59 13.85
N ASN A 77 -5.41 2.57 14.54
CA ASN A 77 -6.31 3.72 14.61
C ASN A 77 -6.65 4.31 13.23
N GLY A 78 -6.92 3.45 12.28
CA GLY A 78 -7.33 3.90 10.95
C GLY A 78 -6.22 4.27 10.01
N LYS A 79 -4.99 4.27 10.46
CA LYS A 79 -3.86 4.54 9.58
C LYS A 79 -3.12 3.25 9.24
N ILE A 80 -2.37 3.28 8.15
CA ILE A 80 -1.56 2.15 7.72
C ILE A 80 -0.11 2.50 8.06
N VAL A 81 0.52 1.62 8.82
CA VAL A 81 1.92 1.80 9.20
C VAL A 81 2.76 0.79 8.44
N ILE A 82 3.76 1.27 7.71
CA ILE A 82 4.68 0.40 7.00
C ILE A 82 5.76 -0.06 7.97
N VAL A 83 5.86 -1.35 8.10
CA VAL A 83 6.80 -1.95 9.06
C VAL A 83 8.24 -1.92 8.54
#